data_ca1b6505267ef963472bcea9184e5c2c
#
_entry.id   ca1b6505267ef963472bcea9184e5c2c
#
_cell.length_a   1.000
_cell.length_b   1.000
_cell.length_c   1.000
_cell.angle_alpha   90.00
_cell.angle_beta   90.00
_cell.angle_gamma   90.00
#
_symmetry.space_group_name_H-M   'P 1'
#
loop_
_entity.id
_entity.type
_entity.pdbx_description
1 polymer ?
#
loop_
_entity_poly.entity_id
_entity_poly.type
_entity_poly.pdbx_seq_one_letter_code
_entity_poly.pdbx_strand_id
1 'polypeptide(L)'
;MAPDAVAITNFLVKPKALKIGFEALRVAGIRGIHVTVFWGIVESEPGVYDWSAYEELFEIVDKVGELEVSVEFAFHAKECGGEDGDGCTASLPVWVHEIASGELASADGKGVEGNPELFYMDQSGLRENAVISLFAETDENLLPTKDGKTFRSAVRCYEEFMASFVDTFDKYFTNGTITHATIGAGPNGELRYPAFPEDVWVFPGIGSFQVNDQYALKALQDYANERNCGDWGKSGPHDAGEVNDFGPVSHFFQDNGSWRTDYGQFFLTFYHGKLMEHGERLLQSANRAIREKYPDVALEMRLPNTYWWNHCESRPAQATSGYPRFTDPSRDPIDEAMAMLFRNNAHASVQGGELGDDQIADENATNAQANPEKSMSYVKQAASRKNVEYTLETEALDDFSDESFRRLYAHGMGVDAVCEANCESIFAEDCTLGDCSIAKRTVVGAIGVEMFEKENWKRLCMFQQSMAGFSAWDLSKRDQEEEGAGNKESEENVVRVESNQQATSR
;
A
#
# COMPACT_ATOMS: atom_id res chain seq x y z
N MET A 1 -2.53 6.72 11.11
CA MET A 1 -3.76 7.26 11.76
C MET A 1 -4.90 6.29 11.44
N ALA A 2 -5.93 6.19 12.26
CA ALA A 2 -7.08 5.36 11.93
C ALA A 2 -7.71 5.81 10.59
N PRO A 3 -8.07 4.90 9.68
CA PRO A 3 -8.59 5.26 8.35
C PRO A 3 -9.89 6.07 8.42
N ASP A 4 -10.67 5.87 9.48
CA ASP A 4 -11.94 6.54 9.75
C ASP A 4 -11.81 7.85 10.53
N ALA A 5 -10.60 8.38 10.73
CA ALA A 5 -10.41 9.63 11.48
C ALA A 5 -11.05 10.83 10.77
N VAL A 6 -11.08 10.82 9.43
CA VAL A 6 -11.91 11.72 8.63
C VAL A 6 -13.07 10.90 8.07
N ALA A 7 -14.29 11.26 8.43
CA ALA A 7 -15.49 10.59 7.95
C ALA A 7 -15.74 10.84 6.46
N ILE A 8 -16.44 9.92 5.79
CA ILE A 8 -16.82 10.05 4.38
C ILE A 8 -17.68 11.32 4.11
N THR A 9 -18.32 11.84 5.12
CA THR A 9 -19.08 13.10 5.08
C THR A 9 -18.21 14.31 5.41
N ASN A 10 -16.89 14.17 5.31
CA ASN A 10 -15.89 15.21 5.46
C ASN A 10 -15.97 15.99 6.79
N PHE A 11 -15.94 15.26 7.90
CA PHE A 11 -15.71 15.86 9.23
C PHE A 11 -14.73 15.02 10.04
N LEU A 12 -14.00 15.66 10.95
CA LEU A 12 -13.03 15.01 11.82
C LEU A 12 -13.72 14.24 12.95
N VAL A 13 -13.49 12.93 13.03
CA VAL A 13 -14.08 12.05 14.04
C VAL A 13 -13.30 12.13 15.35
N LYS A 14 -13.98 12.35 16.47
CA LYS A 14 -13.41 12.36 17.83
C LYS A 14 -12.16 13.25 18.00
N PRO A 15 -12.16 14.54 17.60
CA PRO A 15 -10.97 15.39 17.59
C PRO A 15 -10.24 15.48 18.95
N LYS A 16 -10.97 15.39 20.07
CA LYS A 16 -10.36 15.38 21.42
C LYS A 16 -9.57 14.10 21.68
N ALA A 17 -10.07 12.95 21.24
CA ALA A 17 -9.37 11.68 21.39
C ALA A 17 -8.12 11.65 20.50
N LEU A 18 -8.22 12.13 19.25
CA LEU A 18 -7.06 12.28 18.35
C LEU A 18 -5.97 13.14 18.99
N LYS A 19 -6.33 14.29 19.57
CA LYS A 19 -5.36 15.15 20.25
C LYS A 19 -4.63 14.42 21.38
N ILE A 20 -5.37 13.73 22.24
CA ILE A 20 -4.77 12.96 23.36
C ILE A 20 -3.88 11.85 22.82
N GLY A 21 -4.30 11.14 21.77
CA GLY A 21 -3.51 10.12 21.11
C GLY A 21 -2.20 10.67 20.55
N PHE A 22 -2.24 11.79 19.84
CA PHE A 22 -1.04 12.43 19.29
C PHE A 22 -0.08 12.93 20.38
N GLU A 23 -0.61 13.49 21.50
CA GLU A 23 0.20 13.85 22.67
C GLU A 23 0.90 12.63 23.27
N ALA A 24 0.19 11.47 23.36
CA ALA A 24 0.78 10.23 23.84
C ALA A 24 1.86 9.70 22.90
N LEU A 25 1.62 9.69 21.58
CA LEU A 25 2.62 9.28 20.56
C LEU A 25 3.89 10.13 20.65
N ARG A 26 3.73 11.44 20.75
CA ARG A 26 4.86 12.37 20.93
C ARG A 26 5.67 12.06 22.19
N VAL A 27 5.00 11.85 23.33
CA VAL A 27 5.66 11.49 24.60
C VAL A 27 6.38 10.16 24.52
N ALA A 28 5.85 9.19 23.76
CA ALA A 28 6.51 7.92 23.48
C ALA A 28 7.73 8.03 22.55
N GLY A 29 7.99 9.21 21.99
CA GLY A 29 9.11 9.44 21.06
C GLY A 29 8.80 9.07 19.61
N ILE A 30 7.54 8.81 19.26
CA ILE A 30 7.10 8.63 17.87
C ILE A 30 7.30 9.95 17.14
N ARG A 31 7.97 9.89 15.97
CA ARG A 31 8.37 11.11 15.24
C ARG A 31 7.24 11.76 14.47
N GLY A 32 6.26 10.97 14.02
CA GLY A 32 5.20 11.53 13.18
C GLY A 32 4.01 10.60 13.01
N ILE A 33 3.07 11.09 12.23
CA ILE A 33 1.84 10.39 11.86
C ILE A 33 1.73 10.28 10.34
N HIS A 34 1.07 9.21 9.88
CA HIS A 34 0.70 9.04 8.47
C HIS A 34 -0.78 9.37 8.30
N VAL A 35 -1.12 10.22 7.32
CA VAL A 35 -2.47 10.71 7.05
C VAL A 35 -2.85 10.40 5.61
N THR A 36 -3.87 9.58 5.42
CA THR A 36 -4.45 9.34 4.10
C THR A 36 -5.47 10.42 3.75
N VAL A 37 -5.32 11.02 2.59
CA VAL A 37 -6.18 12.06 2.05
C VAL A 37 -6.95 11.49 0.87
N PHE A 38 -8.23 11.21 1.07
CA PHE A 38 -9.09 10.58 0.07
C PHE A 38 -9.66 11.59 -0.90
N TRP A 39 -9.43 11.37 -2.20
CA TRP A 39 -9.97 12.22 -3.26
C TRP A 39 -11.50 12.32 -3.20
N GLY A 40 -12.20 11.18 -3.02
CA GLY A 40 -13.65 11.12 -2.97
C GLY A 40 -14.29 11.80 -1.77
N ILE A 41 -13.54 12.04 -0.68
CA ILE A 41 -14.05 12.79 0.49
C ILE A 41 -13.98 14.30 0.23
N VAL A 42 -12.94 14.76 -0.46
CA VAL A 42 -12.60 16.19 -0.54
C VAL A 42 -13.20 16.85 -1.79
N GLU A 43 -13.19 16.20 -2.95
CA GLU A 43 -13.70 16.76 -4.20
C GLU A 43 -15.16 16.32 -4.44
N SER A 44 -16.09 16.98 -3.77
CA SER A 44 -17.54 16.66 -3.85
C SER A 44 -18.16 17.01 -5.20
N GLU A 45 -17.63 18.01 -5.89
CA GLU A 45 -17.99 18.44 -7.24
C GLU A 45 -16.71 18.69 -8.04
N PRO A 46 -16.70 18.54 -9.38
CA PRO A 46 -15.50 18.72 -10.18
C PRO A 46 -14.79 20.05 -9.91
N GLY A 47 -13.53 20.01 -9.43
CA GLY A 47 -12.72 21.19 -9.13
C GLY A 47 -13.20 22.00 -7.91
N VAL A 48 -14.00 21.41 -7.01
CA VAL A 48 -14.42 22.00 -5.75
C VAL A 48 -13.88 21.16 -4.59
N TYR A 49 -12.91 21.70 -3.88
CA TYR A 49 -12.23 21.01 -2.79
C TYR A 49 -12.66 21.55 -1.43
N ASP A 50 -13.15 20.69 -0.55
CA ASP A 50 -13.46 20.99 0.85
C ASP A 50 -12.41 20.35 1.76
N TRP A 51 -11.50 21.15 2.27
CA TRP A 51 -10.39 20.72 3.13
C TRP A 51 -10.69 20.81 4.62
N SER A 52 -11.93 21.19 5.02
CA SER A 52 -12.28 21.58 6.40
C SER A 52 -11.92 20.55 7.45
N ALA A 53 -12.17 19.25 7.20
CA ALA A 53 -11.82 18.19 8.15
C ALA A 53 -10.31 18.01 8.30
N TYR A 54 -9.56 18.11 7.20
CA TYR A 54 -8.10 18.03 7.24
C TYR A 54 -7.47 19.29 7.83
N GLU A 55 -8.04 20.48 7.61
CA GLU A 55 -7.61 21.72 8.29
C GLU A 55 -7.73 21.58 9.81
N GLU A 56 -8.86 21.06 10.32
CA GLU A 56 -9.05 20.79 11.75
C GLU A 56 -8.02 19.78 12.27
N LEU A 57 -7.74 18.71 11.50
CA LEU A 57 -6.73 17.72 11.85
C LEU A 57 -5.34 18.35 11.97
N PHE A 58 -4.92 19.12 10.96
CA PHE A 58 -3.59 19.78 10.96
C PHE A 58 -3.47 20.82 12.05
N GLU A 59 -4.57 21.51 12.42
CA GLU A 59 -4.57 22.38 13.60
C GLU A 59 -4.33 21.62 14.91
N ILE A 60 -4.82 20.37 15.03
CA ILE A 60 -4.54 19.53 16.20
C ILE A 60 -3.06 19.14 16.21
N VAL A 61 -2.49 18.74 15.08
CA VAL A 61 -1.05 18.43 14.96
C VAL A 61 -0.20 19.62 15.36
N ASP A 62 -0.51 20.81 14.87
CA ASP A 62 0.20 22.05 15.21
C ASP A 62 0.13 22.37 16.72
N LYS A 63 -1.04 22.17 17.35
CA LYS A 63 -1.23 22.37 18.79
C LYS A 63 -0.46 21.35 19.64
N VAL A 64 -0.31 20.12 19.19
CA VAL A 64 0.50 19.09 19.85
C VAL A 64 1.99 19.39 19.67
N GLY A 65 2.39 19.82 18.48
CA GLY A 65 3.77 20.16 18.12
C GLY A 65 4.71 18.95 18.03
N GLU A 66 5.87 19.17 17.42
CA GLU A 66 6.97 18.18 17.34
C GLU A 66 6.61 16.85 16.65
N LEU A 67 5.50 16.80 15.88
CA LEU A 67 5.13 15.66 15.05
C LEU A 67 5.30 16.00 13.57
N GLU A 68 6.02 15.16 12.87
CA GLU A 68 6.06 15.14 11.41
C GLU A 68 4.77 14.52 10.85
N VAL A 69 4.41 14.91 9.64
CA VAL A 69 3.28 14.31 8.91
C VAL A 69 3.77 13.77 7.57
N SER A 70 3.47 12.52 7.30
CA SER A 70 3.48 12.00 5.94
C SER A 70 2.05 11.94 5.41
N VAL A 71 1.85 12.37 4.18
CA VAL A 71 0.54 12.41 3.54
C VAL A 71 0.48 11.36 2.44
N GLU A 72 -0.60 10.59 2.39
CA GLU A 72 -0.91 9.73 1.26
C GLU A 72 -2.07 10.32 0.46
N PHE A 73 -1.86 10.58 -0.81
CA PHE A 73 -2.91 10.99 -1.74
C PHE A 73 -3.58 9.73 -2.31
N ALA A 74 -4.79 9.44 -1.84
CA ALA A 74 -5.52 8.23 -2.22
C ALA A 74 -6.51 8.53 -3.36
N PHE A 75 -6.21 7.97 -4.54
CA PHE A 75 -7.04 8.03 -5.74
C PHE A 75 -7.80 6.73 -5.99
N HIS A 76 -8.10 6.00 -4.94
CA HIS A 76 -8.79 4.72 -4.95
C HIS A 76 -9.89 4.69 -3.90
N ALA A 77 -10.90 3.85 -4.10
CA ALA A 77 -11.85 3.50 -3.06
C ALA A 77 -11.18 2.57 -2.04
N LYS A 78 -11.52 2.73 -0.77
CA LYS A 78 -11.04 1.87 0.31
C LYS A 78 -12.13 1.68 1.36
N GLU A 79 -12.28 0.47 1.83
CA GLU A 79 -13.10 0.22 3.01
C GLU A 79 -12.47 0.87 4.24
N CYS A 80 -13.25 1.65 4.97
CA CYS A 80 -12.84 2.17 6.25
C CYS A 80 -13.28 1.15 7.31
N GLY A 81 -12.38 0.27 7.73
CA GLY A 81 -12.69 -0.82 8.62
C GLY A 81 -13.46 -0.40 9.88
N GLY A 82 -14.59 -1.06 10.13
CA GLY A 82 -15.33 -1.01 11.37
C GLY A 82 -15.82 -2.41 11.69
N GLU A 83 -15.63 -2.88 12.92
CA GLU A 83 -16.03 -4.22 13.39
C GLU A 83 -17.55 -4.48 13.31
N ASP A 84 -18.37 -3.48 13.07
CA ASP A 84 -19.84 -3.55 13.16
C ASP A 84 -20.59 -3.67 11.81
N GLY A 85 -19.87 -3.88 10.69
CA GLY A 85 -20.54 -4.15 9.39
C GLY A 85 -21.31 -2.95 8.78
N ASP A 86 -21.24 -1.77 9.36
CA ASP A 86 -21.69 -0.51 8.79
C ASP A 86 -20.58 0.03 7.88
N GLY A 87 -20.26 -0.73 6.84
CA GLY A 87 -19.14 -0.50 5.95
C GLY A 87 -19.09 0.92 5.42
N CYS A 88 -18.20 1.72 6.01
CA CYS A 88 -17.79 2.97 5.45
C CYS A 88 -16.79 2.66 4.34
N THR A 89 -17.15 2.99 3.10
CA THR A 89 -16.21 2.93 1.98
C THR A 89 -15.91 4.35 1.53
N ALA A 90 -14.66 4.80 1.68
CA ALA A 90 -14.22 6.01 1.00
C ALA A 90 -14.16 5.70 -0.49
N SER A 91 -15.19 6.08 -1.24
CA SER A 91 -15.28 5.87 -2.68
C SER A 91 -14.41 6.88 -3.45
N LEU A 92 -14.30 6.69 -4.76
CA LEU A 92 -13.97 7.80 -5.65
C LEU A 92 -15.04 8.89 -5.54
N PRO A 93 -14.78 10.14 -5.98
CA PRO A 93 -15.80 11.17 -6.00
C PRO A 93 -17.09 10.68 -6.67
N VAL A 94 -18.24 10.95 -6.06
CA VAL A 94 -19.55 10.47 -6.55
C VAL A 94 -19.77 10.84 -8.01
N TRP A 95 -19.37 12.05 -8.40
CA TRP A 95 -19.50 12.54 -9.77
C TRP A 95 -18.68 11.71 -10.79
N VAL A 96 -17.62 10.99 -10.38
CA VAL A 96 -16.89 10.05 -11.25
C VAL A 96 -17.75 8.83 -11.57
N HIS A 97 -18.46 8.29 -10.57
CA HIS A 97 -19.41 7.19 -10.77
C HIS A 97 -20.63 7.62 -11.59
N GLU A 98 -21.11 8.87 -11.40
CA GLU A 98 -22.21 9.45 -12.19
C GLU A 98 -21.84 9.62 -13.67
N ILE A 99 -20.56 9.93 -13.97
CA ILE A 99 -20.05 9.93 -15.35
C ILE A 99 -20.07 8.51 -15.93
N ALA A 100 -19.60 7.52 -15.17
CA ALA A 100 -19.57 6.15 -15.63
C ALA A 100 -20.97 5.61 -15.94
N SER A 101 -21.96 5.92 -15.09
CA SER A 101 -23.35 5.48 -15.24
C SER A 101 -24.16 6.33 -16.23
N GLY A 102 -23.70 7.56 -16.54
CA GLY A 102 -24.47 8.53 -17.35
C GLY A 102 -25.53 9.29 -16.53
N GLU A 103 -25.45 9.26 -15.22
CA GLU A 103 -26.38 9.95 -14.32
C GLU A 103 -26.00 11.41 -14.08
N LEU A 104 -24.78 11.81 -14.41
CA LEU A 104 -24.34 13.20 -14.29
C LEU A 104 -25.17 14.09 -15.21
N ALA A 105 -25.95 14.99 -14.62
CA ALA A 105 -26.72 15.96 -15.39
C ALA A 105 -25.78 17.00 -16.03
N SER A 106 -25.81 17.12 -17.35
CA SER A 106 -25.13 18.23 -18.00
C SER A 106 -25.75 19.58 -17.61
N ALA A 107 -24.96 20.65 -17.67
CA ALA A 107 -25.40 22.01 -17.31
C ALA A 107 -26.62 22.50 -18.14
N ASP A 108 -26.96 21.85 -19.25
CA ASP A 108 -28.13 22.11 -20.08
C ASP A 108 -29.32 21.16 -19.80
N GLY A 109 -29.21 20.29 -18.77
CA GLY A 109 -30.23 19.33 -18.36
C GLY A 109 -30.42 18.13 -19.28
N LYS A 110 -29.49 17.89 -20.21
CA LYS A 110 -29.45 16.67 -21.01
C LYS A 110 -28.51 15.68 -20.32
N GLY A 111 -28.93 14.42 -20.19
CA GLY A 111 -28.07 13.37 -19.69
C GLY A 111 -26.80 13.25 -20.54
N VAL A 112 -25.67 13.08 -19.90
CA VAL A 112 -24.41 12.70 -20.56
C VAL A 112 -24.47 11.21 -20.85
N GLU A 113 -24.05 10.73 -22.00
CA GLU A 113 -23.92 9.31 -22.26
C GLU A 113 -22.88 8.74 -21.27
N GLY A 114 -23.25 7.65 -20.57
CA GLY A 114 -22.37 7.04 -19.56
C GLY A 114 -21.09 6.49 -20.21
N ASN A 115 -19.98 6.65 -19.51
CA ASN A 115 -18.69 6.09 -19.92
C ASN A 115 -18.16 5.05 -18.91
N PRO A 116 -18.73 3.84 -18.85
CA PRO A 116 -18.25 2.80 -17.95
C PRO A 116 -16.83 2.33 -18.29
N GLU A 117 -16.34 2.64 -19.49
CA GLU A 117 -15.00 2.26 -19.96
C GLU A 117 -13.86 3.01 -19.23
N LEU A 118 -14.20 4.05 -18.44
CA LEU A 118 -13.23 4.69 -17.57
C LEU A 118 -12.71 3.75 -16.45
N PHE A 119 -13.42 2.66 -16.18
CA PHE A 119 -13.05 1.64 -15.23
C PHE A 119 -12.48 0.40 -15.89
N TYR A 120 -11.60 -0.31 -15.17
CA TYR A 120 -11.03 -1.57 -15.63
C TYR A 120 -12.12 -2.62 -15.90
N MET A 121 -11.82 -3.54 -16.81
CA MET A 121 -12.65 -4.71 -17.08
C MET A 121 -11.76 -5.93 -17.31
N ASP A 122 -12.11 -7.03 -16.66
CA ASP A 122 -11.44 -8.32 -16.87
C ASP A 122 -12.05 -9.12 -18.03
N GLN A 123 -11.50 -10.29 -18.34
CA GLN A 123 -11.98 -11.15 -19.42
C GLN A 123 -13.38 -11.72 -19.18
N SER A 124 -13.88 -11.77 -17.94
CA SER A 124 -15.24 -12.20 -17.61
C SER A 124 -16.28 -11.10 -17.82
N GLY A 125 -15.82 -9.87 -18.05
CA GLY A 125 -16.66 -8.68 -18.12
C GLY A 125 -16.93 -8.03 -16.76
N LEU A 126 -16.27 -8.50 -15.69
CA LEU A 126 -16.34 -7.86 -14.39
C LEU A 126 -15.61 -6.52 -14.45
N ARG A 127 -16.28 -5.47 -13.98
CA ARG A 127 -15.70 -4.12 -13.89
C ARG A 127 -15.27 -3.83 -12.47
N GLU A 128 -14.07 -3.29 -12.36
CA GLU A 128 -13.49 -2.83 -11.09
C GLU A 128 -13.58 -1.30 -11.03
N ASN A 129 -14.45 -0.80 -10.15
CA ASN A 129 -14.79 0.62 -10.05
C ASN A 129 -14.10 1.35 -8.87
N ALA A 130 -13.19 0.69 -8.19
CA ALA A 130 -12.43 1.29 -7.09
C ALA A 130 -11.32 2.25 -7.56
N VAL A 131 -10.90 2.14 -8.83
CA VAL A 131 -9.86 3.00 -9.43
C VAL A 131 -10.17 3.27 -10.89
N ILE A 132 -9.79 4.45 -11.38
CA ILE A 132 -9.87 4.77 -12.83
C ILE A 132 -8.80 3.94 -13.56
N SER A 133 -9.17 3.40 -14.72
CA SER A 133 -8.24 2.64 -15.55
C SER A 133 -7.05 3.49 -15.99
N LEU A 134 -5.83 3.00 -15.78
CA LEU A 134 -4.60 3.64 -16.24
C LEU A 134 -4.55 3.81 -17.76
N PHE A 135 -5.37 3.04 -18.48
CA PHE A 135 -5.50 3.15 -19.92
C PHE A 135 -6.39 4.32 -20.36
N ALA A 136 -7.36 4.72 -19.51
CA ALA A 136 -8.25 5.85 -19.73
C ALA A 136 -7.68 7.18 -19.19
N GLU A 137 -6.78 7.13 -18.21
CA GLU A 137 -6.38 8.28 -17.37
C GLU A 137 -5.78 9.48 -18.11
N THR A 138 -5.29 9.28 -19.34
CA THR A 138 -4.70 10.35 -20.17
C THR A 138 -5.65 10.95 -21.19
N ASP A 139 -6.89 10.47 -21.26
CA ASP A 139 -7.89 11.06 -22.15
C ASP A 139 -8.32 12.45 -21.64
N GLU A 140 -7.98 13.50 -22.37
CA GLU A 140 -8.29 14.88 -22.02
C GLU A 140 -9.80 15.21 -22.09
N ASN A 141 -10.62 14.29 -22.59
CA ASN A 141 -12.07 14.42 -22.62
C ASN A 141 -12.78 13.53 -21.61
N LEU A 142 -12.05 13.01 -20.62
CA LEU A 142 -12.58 12.00 -19.70
C LEU A 142 -13.47 12.59 -18.61
N LEU A 143 -12.99 13.61 -17.91
CA LEU A 143 -13.62 14.14 -16.70
C LEU A 143 -13.92 15.64 -16.84
N PRO A 144 -15.09 16.14 -16.39
CA PRO A 144 -15.43 17.56 -16.51
C PRO A 144 -14.57 18.43 -15.57
N THR A 145 -14.42 19.67 -15.97
CA THR A 145 -13.91 20.74 -15.09
C THR A 145 -15.07 21.40 -14.33
N LYS A 146 -14.76 22.29 -13.40
CA LYS A 146 -15.74 23.02 -12.59
C LYS A 146 -16.82 23.75 -13.39
N ASP A 147 -16.51 24.19 -14.60
CA ASP A 147 -17.47 24.90 -15.44
C ASP A 147 -18.48 23.97 -16.17
N GLY A 148 -18.25 22.64 -16.10
CA GLY A 148 -19.06 21.61 -16.74
C GLY A 148 -19.08 21.68 -18.27
N LYS A 149 -18.18 22.48 -18.90
CA LYS A 149 -18.13 22.69 -20.36
C LYS A 149 -16.84 22.20 -20.98
N THR A 150 -15.76 22.23 -20.20
CA THR A 150 -14.47 21.73 -20.60
C THR A 150 -14.18 20.42 -19.83
N PHE A 151 -13.25 19.65 -20.37
CA PHE A 151 -12.89 18.35 -19.79
C PHE A 151 -11.39 18.31 -19.52
N ARG A 152 -10.97 17.35 -18.72
CA ARG A 152 -9.59 17.10 -18.33
C ARG A 152 -9.36 15.59 -18.15
N SER A 153 -8.12 15.17 -18.22
CA SER A 153 -7.72 13.81 -17.93
C SER A 153 -7.74 13.51 -16.43
N ALA A 154 -7.79 12.24 -16.04
CA ALA A 154 -7.71 11.86 -14.63
C ALA A 154 -6.36 12.26 -14.01
N VAL A 155 -5.27 12.11 -14.76
CA VAL A 155 -3.93 12.57 -14.32
C VAL A 155 -3.93 14.06 -13.99
N ARG A 156 -4.65 14.87 -14.79
CA ARG A 156 -4.80 16.30 -14.52
C ARG A 156 -5.62 16.56 -13.25
N CYS A 157 -6.68 15.78 -13.00
CA CYS A 157 -7.45 15.87 -11.77
C CYS A 157 -6.58 15.58 -10.55
N TYR A 158 -5.76 14.54 -10.60
CA TYR A 158 -4.83 14.18 -9.51
C TYR A 158 -3.79 15.28 -9.25
N GLU A 159 -3.24 15.87 -10.30
CA GLU A 159 -2.31 17.00 -10.18
C GLU A 159 -2.97 18.22 -9.52
N GLU A 160 -4.18 18.59 -9.97
CA GLU A 160 -4.94 19.71 -9.42
C GLU A 160 -5.37 19.48 -7.97
N PHE A 161 -5.73 18.24 -7.61
CA PHE A 161 -6.02 17.84 -6.24
C PHE A 161 -4.80 18.02 -5.33
N MET A 162 -3.64 17.48 -5.72
CA MET A 162 -2.38 17.66 -4.98
C MET A 162 -1.99 19.14 -4.88
N ALA A 163 -2.12 19.91 -5.95
CA ALA A 163 -1.81 21.35 -5.95
C ALA A 163 -2.74 22.12 -4.99
N SER A 164 -4.04 21.80 -4.97
CA SER A 164 -5.00 22.41 -4.05
C SER A 164 -4.65 22.09 -2.59
N PHE A 165 -4.21 20.86 -2.30
CA PHE A 165 -3.70 20.49 -0.98
C PHE A 165 -2.48 21.32 -0.60
N VAL A 166 -1.50 21.41 -1.49
CA VAL A 166 -0.27 22.19 -1.26
C VAL A 166 -0.57 23.66 -0.98
N ASP A 167 -1.51 24.26 -1.70
CA ASP A 167 -1.88 25.66 -1.48
C ASP A 167 -2.61 25.88 -0.15
N THR A 168 -3.49 24.95 0.24
CA THR A 168 -4.22 25.02 1.51
C THR A 168 -3.32 24.79 2.71
N PHE A 169 -2.39 23.84 2.60
CA PHE A 169 -1.50 23.44 3.70
C PHE A 169 -0.08 24.01 3.59
N ASP A 170 0.14 25.07 2.83
CA ASP A 170 1.40 25.75 2.56
C ASP A 170 2.25 25.99 3.84
N LYS A 171 1.61 26.40 4.93
CA LYS A 171 2.23 26.60 6.24
C LYS A 171 2.99 25.35 6.72
N TYR A 172 2.41 24.17 6.54
CA TYR A 172 2.92 22.91 7.08
C TYR A 172 4.02 22.30 6.21
N PHE A 173 4.05 22.64 4.94
CA PHE A 173 5.19 22.40 4.07
C PHE A 173 6.35 23.34 4.41
N THR A 174 6.06 24.65 4.54
CA THR A 174 7.06 25.68 4.80
C THR A 174 7.79 25.48 6.13
N ASN A 175 7.09 25.04 7.19
CA ASN A 175 7.69 24.82 8.50
C ASN A 175 8.27 23.39 8.69
N GLY A 176 8.21 22.54 7.66
CA GLY A 176 8.74 21.17 7.69
C GLY A 176 7.88 20.18 8.49
N THR A 177 6.62 20.49 8.79
CA THR A 177 5.68 19.51 9.39
C THR A 177 5.36 18.40 8.40
N ILE A 178 5.09 18.72 7.13
CA ILE A 178 4.89 17.72 6.06
C ILE A 178 6.24 17.41 5.42
N THR A 179 6.69 16.16 5.56
CA THR A 179 8.02 15.71 5.12
C THR A 179 7.96 14.71 3.98
N HIS A 180 6.86 13.96 3.85
CA HIS A 180 6.68 12.90 2.86
C HIS A 180 5.30 12.97 2.22
N ALA A 181 5.25 12.61 0.93
CA ALA A 181 4.01 12.47 0.17
C ALA A 181 4.02 11.14 -0.58
N THR A 182 3.17 10.21 -0.16
CA THR A 182 2.93 8.93 -0.84
C THR A 182 1.85 9.12 -1.90
N ILE A 183 2.12 8.68 -3.12
CA ILE A 183 1.22 8.86 -4.26
C ILE A 183 0.52 7.53 -4.52
N GLY A 184 -0.79 7.51 -4.29
CA GLY A 184 -1.64 6.36 -4.57
C GLY A 184 -1.70 6.08 -6.08
N ALA A 185 -1.41 4.82 -6.46
CA ALA A 185 -1.25 4.44 -7.87
C ALA A 185 -2.16 3.27 -8.30
N GLY A 186 -3.05 2.83 -7.43
CA GLY A 186 -3.96 1.71 -7.72
C GLY A 186 -4.70 1.26 -6.46
N PRO A 187 -5.23 0.03 -6.43
CA PRO A 187 -5.91 -0.52 -5.27
C PRO A 187 -5.02 -0.46 -4.02
N ASN A 188 -5.58 -0.06 -2.90
CA ASN A 188 -4.87 0.15 -1.64
C ASN A 188 -3.68 1.15 -1.73
N GLY A 189 -3.68 2.02 -2.75
CA GLY A 189 -2.59 2.93 -3.03
C GLY A 189 -1.36 2.29 -3.68
N GLU A 190 -1.38 0.99 -3.96
CA GLU A 190 -0.26 0.25 -4.53
C GLU A 190 -0.15 0.45 -6.05
N LEU A 191 1.08 0.47 -6.56
CA LEU A 191 1.33 0.45 -8.01
C LEU A 191 1.05 -0.94 -8.56
N ARG A 192 -0.21 -1.27 -8.77
CA ARG A 192 -0.67 -2.54 -9.36
C ARG A 192 -2.01 -2.40 -10.05
N TYR A 193 -2.31 -3.39 -10.87
CA TYR A 193 -3.65 -3.55 -11.42
C TYR A 193 -4.63 -4.09 -10.35
N PRO A 194 -5.93 -3.80 -10.45
CA PRO A 194 -6.96 -4.36 -9.56
C PRO A 194 -7.30 -5.82 -9.93
N ALA A 195 -6.28 -6.68 -9.87
CA ALA A 195 -6.39 -8.08 -10.24
C ALA A 195 -7.20 -8.92 -9.23
N PHE A 196 -7.41 -8.40 -8.02
CA PHE A 196 -8.03 -9.07 -6.88
C PHE A 196 -9.24 -8.28 -6.38
N PRO A 197 -10.37 -8.27 -7.10
CA PRO A 197 -11.55 -7.50 -6.73
C PRO A 197 -12.18 -8.06 -5.44
N GLU A 198 -12.36 -7.20 -4.43
CA GLU A 198 -12.74 -7.58 -3.06
C GLU A 198 -14.05 -8.38 -2.99
N ASP A 199 -15.03 -8.04 -3.83
CA ASP A 199 -16.36 -8.68 -3.82
C ASP A 199 -16.38 -10.14 -4.31
N VAL A 200 -15.37 -10.56 -5.09
CA VAL A 200 -15.39 -11.87 -5.78
C VAL A 200 -14.11 -12.68 -5.60
N TRP A 201 -13.00 -12.03 -5.32
CA TRP A 201 -11.72 -12.72 -5.13
C TRP A 201 -11.65 -13.37 -3.75
N VAL A 202 -11.10 -14.58 -3.72
CA VAL A 202 -10.85 -15.33 -2.49
C VAL A 202 -9.39 -15.77 -2.46
N PHE A 203 -8.68 -15.45 -1.37
CA PHE A 203 -7.31 -15.88 -1.16
C PHE A 203 -7.20 -17.41 -1.20
N PRO A 204 -6.23 -18.01 -1.90
CA PRO A 204 -5.15 -17.41 -2.66
C PRO A 204 -5.37 -17.47 -4.19
N GLY A 205 -6.52 -17.02 -4.68
CA GLY A 205 -6.80 -16.94 -6.12
C GLY A 205 -5.71 -16.21 -6.90
N ILE A 206 -5.51 -16.59 -8.17
CA ILE A 206 -4.46 -16.01 -9.02
C ILE A 206 -4.78 -14.59 -9.52
N GLY A 207 -6.02 -14.13 -9.34
CA GLY A 207 -6.47 -12.86 -9.90
C GLY A 207 -6.72 -12.88 -11.41
N SER A 208 -7.13 -11.75 -11.96
CA SER A 208 -7.47 -11.60 -13.39
C SER A 208 -6.71 -10.45 -14.05
N PHE A 209 -6.30 -10.61 -15.32
CA PHE A 209 -5.77 -9.51 -16.12
C PHE A 209 -6.86 -8.47 -16.41
N GLN A 210 -6.52 -7.18 -16.27
CA GLN A 210 -7.41 -6.03 -16.41
C GLN A 210 -7.14 -5.32 -17.73
N VAL A 211 -7.64 -5.88 -18.84
CA VAL A 211 -7.27 -5.41 -20.21
C VAL A 211 -8.41 -5.50 -21.22
N ASN A 212 -9.66 -5.56 -20.75
CA ASN A 212 -10.81 -5.76 -21.63
C ASN A 212 -11.73 -4.51 -21.75
N ASP A 213 -11.44 -3.40 -21.05
CA ASP A 213 -12.07 -2.13 -21.36
C ASP A 213 -11.57 -1.57 -22.72
N GLN A 214 -12.35 -0.68 -23.36
CA GLN A 214 -12.04 -0.20 -24.70
C GLN A 214 -10.71 0.59 -24.80
N TYR A 215 -10.31 1.29 -23.73
CA TYR A 215 -9.03 2.02 -23.70
C TYR A 215 -7.86 1.05 -23.63
N ALA A 216 -7.98 0.00 -22.82
CA ALA A 216 -6.96 -1.05 -22.71
C ALA A 216 -6.81 -1.83 -24.02
N LEU A 217 -7.93 -2.24 -24.63
CA LEU A 217 -7.92 -2.94 -25.93
C LEU A 217 -7.31 -2.06 -27.04
N LYS A 218 -7.64 -0.77 -27.04
CA LYS A 218 -7.02 0.18 -27.98
C LYS A 218 -5.52 0.32 -27.75
N ALA A 219 -5.09 0.47 -26.52
CA ALA A 219 -3.68 0.57 -26.18
C ALA A 219 -2.90 -0.70 -26.57
N LEU A 220 -3.48 -1.88 -26.35
CA LEU A 220 -2.89 -3.16 -26.78
C LEU A 220 -2.79 -3.26 -28.31
N GLN A 221 -3.83 -2.83 -29.03
CA GLN A 221 -3.82 -2.83 -30.48
C GLN A 221 -2.78 -1.87 -31.04
N ASP A 222 -2.67 -0.66 -30.48
CA ASP A 222 -1.66 0.32 -30.88
C ASP A 222 -0.23 -0.22 -30.62
N TYR A 223 0.01 -0.80 -29.47
CA TYR A 223 1.29 -1.44 -29.10
C TYR A 223 1.67 -2.59 -30.06
N ALA A 224 0.68 -3.41 -30.45
CA ALA A 224 0.89 -4.50 -31.40
C ALA A 224 1.20 -3.98 -32.82
N ASN A 225 0.50 -2.94 -33.27
CA ASN A 225 0.71 -2.32 -34.58
C ASN A 225 2.11 -1.71 -34.72
N GLU A 226 2.60 -1.01 -33.66
CA GLU A 226 3.95 -0.45 -33.62
C GLU A 226 5.04 -1.53 -33.77
N ARG A 227 4.73 -2.76 -33.37
CA ARG A 227 5.65 -3.92 -33.44
C ARG A 227 5.44 -4.83 -34.64
N ASN A 228 4.55 -4.41 -35.57
CA ASN A 228 4.18 -5.17 -36.77
C ASN A 228 3.59 -6.56 -36.46
N CYS A 229 2.89 -6.71 -35.34
CA CYS A 229 2.19 -7.92 -34.90
C CYS A 229 0.72 -7.64 -34.55
N GLY A 230 0.01 -6.88 -35.37
CA GLY A 230 -1.34 -6.38 -35.14
C GLY A 230 -2.37 -7.45 -34.75
N ASP A 231 -2.18 -8.70 -35.16
CA ASP A 231 -3.05 -9.81 -34.75
C ASP A 231 -2.98 -10.11 -33.23
N TRP A 232 -1.88 -9.78 -32.56
CA TRP A 232 -1.68 -9.97 -31.13
C TRP A 232 -2.36 -8.88 -30.28
N GLY A 233 -2.77 -7.78 -30.91
CA GLY A 233 -3.43 -6.67 -30.24
C GLY A 233 -4.95 -6.78 -30.10
N LYS A 234 -5.56 -7.91 -30.50
CA LYS A 234 -7.02 -8.04 -30.53
C LYS A 234 -7.65 -8.31 -29.18
N SER A 235 -6.91 -8.94 -28.27
CA SER A 235 -7.37 -9.26 -26.92
C SER A 235 -6.17 -9.66 -26.04
N GLY A 236 -6.39 -9.68 -24.69
CA GLY A 236 -5.50 -10.36 -23.75
C GLY A 236 -5.54 -11.90 -23.91
N PRO A 237 -4.76 -12.64 -23.09
CA PRO A 237 -4.72 -14.10 -23.11
C PRO A 237 -6.08 -14.70 -22.71
N HIS A 238 -6.72 -15.47 -23.60
CA HIS A 238 -7.98 -16.14 -23.29
C HIS A 238 -7.85 -17.35 -22.38
N ASP A 239 -6.64 -17.87 -22.25
CA ASP A 239 -6.28 -19.07 -21.51
C ASP A 239 -5.63 -18.77 -20.16
N ALA A 240 -5.78 -17.52 -19.67
CA ALA A 240 -5.17 -17.09 -18.40
C ALA A 240 -5.86 -17.68 -17.15
N GLY A 241 -7.05 -18.22 -17.28
CA GLY A 241 -7.81 -18.80 -16.16
C GLY A 241 -8.79 -17.83 -15.53
N GLU A 242 -9.34 -18.25 -14.39
CA GLU A 242 -10.36 -17.50 -13.65
C GLU A 242 -9.75 -16.85 -12.40
N VAL A 243 -10.39 -15.80 -11.89
CA VAL A 243 -9.93 -14.99 -10.76
C VAL A 243 -9.57 -15.81 -9.51
N ASN A 244 -10.34 -16.88 -9.25
CA ASN A 244 -10.17 -17.75 -8.09
C ASN A 244 -9.49 -19.09 -8.42
N ASP A 245 -8.85 -19.22 -9.59
CA ASP A 245 -8.07 -20.40 -9.87
C ASP A 245 -6.97 -20.60 -8.82
N PHE A 246 -6.85 -21.84 -8.34
CA PHE A 246 -5.93 -22.21 -7.31
C PHE A 246 -4.57 -22.60 -7.92
N GLY A 247 -3.73 -21.60 -8.14
CA GLY A 247 -2.39 -21.79 -8.70
C GLY A 247 -2.32 -21.80 -10.23
N PRO A 248 -1.20 -22.28 -10.81
CA PRO A 248 -0.93 -22.23 -12.24
C PRO A 248 -1.65 -23.35 -13.00
N VAL A 249 -2.96 -23.49 -12.82
CA VAL A 249 -3.78 -24.56 -13.42
C VAL A 249 -4.20 -24.25 -14.86
N SER A 250 -4.29 -22.97 -15.21
CA SER A 250 -4.66 -22.54 -16.56
C SER A 250 -3.58 -22.87 -17.59
N HIS A 251 -3.98 -22.99 -18.87
CA HIS A 251 -3.02 -23.25 -19.93
C HIS A 251 -1.98 -22.14 -20.06
N PHE A 252 -2.34 -20.90 -19.75
CA PHE A 252 -1.39 -19.78 -19.75
C PHE A 252 -0.31 -19.96 -18.70
N PHE A 253 -0.67 -20.25 -17.44
CA PHE A 253 0.22 -20.20 -16.29
C PHE A 253 0.94 -21.53 -15.96
N GLN A 254 0.65 -22.64 -16.63
CA GLN A 254 1.40 -23.89 -16.43
C GLN A 254 2.90 -23.71 -16.71
N ASP A 255 3.74 -24.58 -16.20
CA ASP A 255 5.21 -24.51 -16.33
C ASP A 255 5.68 -24.37 -17.79
N ASN A 256 5.04 -25.07 -18.72
CA ASN A 256 5.28 -24.95 -20.16
C ASN A 256 4.13 -24.20 -20.86
N GLY A 257 3.44 -23.33 -20.13
CA GLY A 257 2.27 -22.61 -20.61
C GLY A 257 2.54 -21.52 -21.63
N SER A 258 1.46 -20.96 -22.17
CA SER A 258 1.56 -19.95 -23.23
C SER A 258 2.17 -18.62 -22.78
N TRP A 259 2.32 -18.37 -21.46
CA TRP A 259 3.09 -17.22 -20.96
C TRP A 259 4.54 -17.18 -21.47
N ARG A 260 5.12 -18.35 -21.82
CA ARG A 260 6.51 -18.46 -22.35
C ARG A 260 6.60 -18.19 -23.85
N THR A 261 5.49 -18.20 -24.57
CA THR A 261 5.48 -17.96 -26.02
C THR A 261 5.80 -16.52 -26.37
N ASP A 262 6.15 -16.25 -27.61
CA ASP A 262 6.40 -14.89 -28.10
C ASP A 262 5.16 -13.98 -27.85
N TYR A 263 3.94 -14.51 -28.05
CA TYR A 263 2.72 -13.78 -27.68
C TYR A 263 2.58 -13.55 -26.19
N GLY A 264 2.82 -14.56 -25.37
CA GLY A 264 2.75 -14.42 -23.91
C GLY A 264 3.72 -13.36 -23.40
N GLN A 265 4.96 -13.39 -23.85
CA GLN A 265 5.99 -12.41 -23.47
C GLN A 265 5.72 -11.02 -24.04
N PHE A 266 5.16 -10.92 -25.23
CA PHE A 266 4.66 -9.66 -25.80
C PHE A 266 3.58 -9.04 -24.90
N PHE A 267 2.57 -9.83 -24.52
CA PHE A 267 1.48 -9.37 -23.68
C PHE A 267 1.96 -8.96 -22.27
N LEU A 268 2.76 -9.80 -21.62
CA LEU A 268 3.30 -9.52 -20.29
C LEU A 268 4.21 -8.27 -20.29
N THR A 269 4.97 -8.06 -21.36
CA THR A 269 5.79 -6.85 -21.53
C THR A 269 4.93 -5.61 -21.71
N PHE A 270 3.86 -5.69 -22.49
CA PHE A 270 2.87 -4.61 -22.62
C PHE A 270 2.24 -4.27 -21.26
N TYR A 271 1.72 -5.27 -20.58
CA TYR A 271 0.97 -5.11 -19.33
C TYR A 271 1.83 -4.48 -18.23
N HIS A 272 3.02 -5.02 -18.00
CA HIS A 272 4.00 -4.42 -17.07
C HIS A 272 4.43 -3.02 -17.49
N GLY A 273 4.75 -2.84 -18.77
CA GLY A 273 5.20 -1.54 -19.29
C GLY A 273 4.17 -0.43 -19.08
N LYS A 274 2.88 -0.72 -19.29
CA LYS A 274 1.79 0.26 -19.07
C LYS A 274 1.65 0.63 -17.59
N LEU A 275 1.86 -0.30 -16.68
CA LEU A 275 1.89 -0.03 -15.25
C LEU A 275 3.06 0.90 -14.87
N MET A 276 4.25 0.65 -15.43
CA MET A 276 5.42 1.52 -15.20
C MET A 276 5.22 2.93 -15.76
N GLU A 277 4.63 3.05 -16.98
CA GLU A 277 4.26 4.33 -17.55
C GLU A 277 3.26 5.11 -16.68
N HIS A 278 2.29 4.42 -16.07
CA HIS A 278 1.34 4.99 -15.13
C HIS A 278 2.04 5.55 -13.88
N GLY A 279 2.85 4.73 -13.21
CA GLY A 279 3.62 5.18 -12.03
C GLY A 279 4.49 6.40 -12.34
N GLU A 280 5.16 6.40 -13.50
CA GLU A 280 5.99 7.53 -13.93
C GLU A 280 5.15 8.81 -14.14
N ARG A 281 3.97 8.73 -14.78
CA ARG A 281 3.06 9.89 -14.96
C ARG A 281 2.61 10.47 -13.63
N LEU A 282 2.21 9.62 -12.69
CA LEU A 282 1.78 10.07 -11.36
C LEU A 282 2.89 10.77 -10.60
N LEU A 283 4.11 10.22 -10.60
CA LEU A 283 5.28 10.86 -9.96
C LEU A 283 5.65 12.18 -10.64
N GLN A 284 5.54 12.29 -11.96
CA GLN A 284 5.75 13.54 -12.67
C GLN A 284 4.71 14.60 -12.28
N SER A 285 3.44 14.23 -12.14
CA SER A 285 2.39 15.13 -11.66
C SER A 285 2.64 15.58 -10.22
N ALA A 286 3.05 14.66 -9.34
CA ALA A 286 3.42 15.00 -7.96
C ALA A 286 4.66 15.91 -7.89
N ASN A 287 5.65 15.71 -8.76
CA ASN A 287 6.80 16.60 -8.86
C ASN A 287 6.36 18.03 -9.20
N ARG A 288 5.47 18.22 -10.19
CA ARG A 288 4.93 19.54 -10.54
C ARG A 288 4.08 20.15 -9.43
N ALA A 289 3.16 19.36 -8.85
CA ALA A 289 2.25 19.86 -7.84
C ALA A 289 2.92 20.18 -6.50
N ILE A 290 3.94 19.42 -6.09
CA ILE A 290 4.53 19.47 -4.74
C ILE A 290 5.98 19.96 -4.80
N ARG A 291 6.87 19.26 -5.53
CA ARG A 291 8.33 19.45 -5.39
C ARG A 291 8.87 20.65 -6.14
N GLU A 292 8.19 21.15 -7.14
CA GLU A 292 8.57 22.45 -7.73
C GLU A 292 8.55 23.58 -6.69
N LYS A 293 7.65 23.50 -5.70
CA LYS A 293 7.53 24.46 -4.61
C LYS A 293 8.28 24.03 -3.34
N TYR A 294 8.26 22.72 -3.02
CA TYR A 294 8.87 22.13 -1.83
C TYR A 294 9.81 20.97 -2.20
N PRO A 295 11.03 21.27 -2.68
CA PRO A 295 11.94 20.27 -3.24
C PRO A 295 12.43 19.23 -2.23
N ASP A 296 12.38 19.53 -0.93
CA ASP A 296 12.83 18.65 0.16
C ASP A 296 11.77 17.62 0.58
N VAL A 297 10.55 17.70 0.08
CA VAL A 297 9.51 16.70 0.35
C VAL A 297 9.84 15.41 -0.38
N ALA A 298 9.95 14.31 0.36
CA ALA A 298 10.18 13.01 -0.23
C ALA A 298 8.89 12.49 -0.87
N LEU A 299 8.94 12.14 -2.16
CA LEU A 299 7.84 11.43 -2.82
C LEU A 299 8.02 9.93 -2.63
N GLU A 300 6.94 9.25 -2.36
CA GLU A 300 6.90 7.81 -2.18
C GLU A 300 5.82 7.18 -3.06
N MET A 301 6.06 5.94 -3.49
CA MET A 301 5.07 5.11 -4.18
C MET A 301 5.09 3.72 -3.60
N ARG A 302 3.89 3.21 -3.28
CA ARG A 302 3.75 1.89 -2.68
C ARG A 302 3.83 0.81 -3.75
N LEU A 303 4.73 -0.16 -3.56
CA LEU A 303 4.84 -1.36 -4.39
C LEU A 303 4.07 -2.51 -3.74
N PRO A 304 3.44 -3.40 -4.51
CA PRO A 304 2.68 -4.51 -3.95
C PRO A 304 3.61 -5.56 -3.34
N ASN A 305 3.15 -6.17 -2.26
CA ASN A 305 3.76 -7.36 -1.67
C ASN A 305 2.88 -8.59 -1.97
N THR A 306 2.81 -9.00 -3.23
CA THR A 306 2.06 -10.20 -3.65
C THR A 306 2.90 -11.44 -3.38
N TYR A 307 2.65 -12.16 -2.28
CA TYR A 307 3.53 -13.20 -1.72
C TYR A 307 3.03 -14.63 -1.90
N TRP A 308 1.93 -14.88 -2.61
CA TRP A 308 1.42 -16.22 -2.90
C TRP A 308 1.67 -16.61 -4.36
N TRP A 309 1.82 -17.91 -4.64
CA TRP A 309 2.20 -18.49 -5.93
C TRP A 309 3.54 -17.98 -6.50
N ASN A 310 4.38 -17.37 -5.71
CA ASN A 310 5.64 -16.79 -6.18
C ASN A 310 6.75 -17.83 -6.39
N HIS A 311 6.58 -19.08 -5.92
CA HIS A 311 7.44 -20.22 -6.25
C HIS A 311 7.11 -20.87 -7.59
N CYS A 312 5.92 -20.63 -8.16
CA CYS A 312 5.58 -21.10 -9.50
C CYS A 312 6.41 -20.35 -10.54
N GLU A 313 6.85 -21.04 -11.60
CA GLU A 313 7.65 -20.39 -12.63
C GLU A 313 6.95 -19.21 -13.30
N SER A 314 5.64 -19.30 -13.53
CA SER A 314 4.81 -18.23 -14.14
C SER A 314 4.44 -17.11 -13.18
N ARG A 315 4.47 -17.36 -11.86
CA ARG A 315 4.05 -16.42 -10.81
C ARG A 315 2.71 -15.74 -11.11
N PRO A 316 1.60 -16.49 -11.15
CA PRO A 316 0.35 -16.01 -11.71
C PRO A 316 -0.21 -14.78 -10.98
N ALA A 317 -0.19 -14.74 -9.65
CA ALA A 317 -0.70 -13.60 -8.89
C ALA A 317 0.13 -12.33 -9.10
N GLN A 318 1.44 -12.45 -9.19
CA GLN A 318 2.31 -11.32 -9.52
C GLN A 318 2.09 -10.86 -10.97
N ALA A 319 1.88 -11.81 -11.91
CA ALA A 319 1.65 -11.48 -13.31
C ALA A 319 0.35 -10.70 -13.50
N THR A 320 -0.75 -11.14 -12.89
CA THR A 320 -2.06 -10.45 -12.98
C THR A 320 -2.05 -9.08 -12.30
N SER A 321 -1.26 -8.92 -11.22
CA SER A 321 -1.06 -7.62 -10.56
C SER A 321 -0.12 -6.67 -11.33
N GLY A 322 0.56 -7.14 -12.40
CA GLY A 322 1.42 -6.31 -13.25
C GLY A 322 2.92 -6.55 -13.11
N TYR A 323 3.35 -7.56 -12.32
CA TYR A 323 4.75 -7.90 -12.07
C TYR A 323 5.09 -9.32 -12.57
N PRO A 324 5.01 -9.56 -13.88
CA PRO A 324 5.18 -10.87 -14.46
C PRO A 324 6.63 -11.34 -14.42
N ARG A 325 6.82 -12.64 -14.47
CA ARG A 325 8.12 -13.21 -14.78
C ARG A 325 8.38 -13.15 -16.30
N PHE A 326 9.52 -12.60 -16.68
CA PHE A 326 9.98 -12.61 -18.05
C PHE A 326 10.84 -13.86 -18.33
N THR A 327 10.82 -14.33 -19.58
CA THR A 327 11.73 -15.40 -20.03
C THR A 327 13.15 -14.90 -20.25
N ASP A 328 13.33 -13.58 -20.45
CA ASP A 328 14.63 -12.93 -20.47
C ASP A 328 15.13 -12.78 -19.01
N PRO A 329 16.22 -13.49 -18.63
CA PRO A 329 16.74 -13.45 -17.27
C PRO A 329 17.36 -12.10 -16.88
N SER A 330 17.61 -11.22 -17.84
CA SER A 330 18.10 -9.86 -17.57
C SER A 330 17.01 -8.90 -17.13
N ARG A 331 15.75 -9.29 -17.24
CA ARG A 331 14.58 -8.48 -16.89
C ARG A 331 13.98 -8.96 -15.58
N ASP A 332 13.79 -8.03 -14.69
CA ASP A 332 13.08 -8.22 -13.43
C ASP A 332 12.08 -7.08 -13.20
N PRO A 333 10.79 -7.36 -13.00
CA PRO A 333 9.76 -6.34 -12.91
C PRO A 333 9.91 -5.44 -11.68
N ILE A 334 10.41 -5.95 -10.56
CA ILE A 334 10.65 -5.13 -9.36
C ILE A 334 11.87 -4.21 -9.57
N ASP A 335 12.93 -4.71 -10.20
CA ASP A 335 14.08 -3.89 -10.58
C ASP A 335 13.69 -2.78 -11.59
N GLU A 336 12.78 -3.08 -12.53
CA GLU A 336 12.23 -2.08 -13.47
C GLU A 336 11.42 -1.01 -12.74
N ALA A 337 10.59 -1.40 -11.75
CA ALA A 337 9.87 -0.46 -10.89
C ALA A 337 10.82 0.40 -10.03
N MET A 338 11.82 -0.21 -9.39
CA MET A 338 12.83 0.55 -8.64
C MET A 338 13.61 1.52 -9.54
N ALA A 339 13.93 1.13 -10.78
CA ALA A 339 14.58 2.02 -11.72
C ALA A 339 13.68 3.21 -12.12
N MET A 340 12.37 3.02 -12.21
CA MET A 340 11.39 4.07 -12.44
C MET A 340 11.35 5.03 -11.24
N LEU A 341 11.32 4.52 -10.01
CA LEU A 341 11.37 5.33 -8.78
C LEU A 341 12.67 6.14 -8.72
N PHE A 342 13.81 5.51 -8.97
CA PHE A 342 15.11 6.18 -8.98
C PHE A 342 15.15 7.36 -9.97
N ARG A 343 14.66 7.17 -11.21
CA ARG A 343 14.60 8.26 -12.22
C ARG A 343 13.77 9.46 -11.77
N ASN A 344 12.74 9.22 -10.96
CA ASN A 344 11.87 10.26 -10.43
C ASN A 344 12.30 10.76 -9.04
N ASN A 345 13.45 10.31 -8.55
CA ASN A 345 13.94 10.61 -7.19
C ASN A 345 12.85 10.35 -6.14
N ALA A 346 12.16 9.23 -6.26
CA ALA A 346 11.11 8.78 -5.36
C ALA A 346 11.57 7.56 -4.57
N HIS A 347 10.99 7.38 -3.38
CA HIS A 347 11.23 6.24 -2.52
C HIS A 347 10.19 5.14 -2.80
N ALA A 348 10.56 3.90 -2.53
CA ALA A 348 9.60 2.80 -2.48
C ALA A 348 8.93 2.76 -1.10
N SER A 349 7.64 2.44 -1.06
CA SER A 349 6.97 2.01 0.16
C SER A 349 6.49 0.57 -0.02
N VAL A 350 6.57 -0.26 1.02
CA VAL A 350 6.19 -1.67 0.96
C VAL A 350 5.45 -2.05 2.23
N GLN A 351 4.26 -2.64 2.08
CA GLN A 351 3.42 -3.10 3.19
C GLN A 351 3.70 -4.56 3.57
N GLY A 352 3.25 -4.96 4.77
CA GLY A 352 3.32 -6.34 5.25
C GLY A 352 4.62 -6.69 5.97
N GLY A 353 5.31 -5.70 6.54
CA GLY A 353 6.54 -5.93 7.30
C GLY A 353 6.38 -6.73 8.60
N GLU A 354 5.14 -6.86 9.10
CA GLU A 354 4.77 -7.68 10.25
C GLU A 354 4.50 -9.13 9.90
N LEU A 355 4.20 -9.42 8.62
CA LEU A 355 3.76 -10.74 8.17
C LEU A 355 4.90 -11.75 8.24
N GLY A 356 4.61 -12.93 8.79
CA GLY A 356 5.54 -14.04 8.86
C GLY A 356 5.14 -15.22 8.00
N ASP A 357 6.11 -15.95 7.48
CA ASP A 357 5.87 -17.17 6.71
C ASP A 357 5.13 -18.25 7.53
N ASP A 358 5.25 -18.22 8.87
CA ASP A 358 4.61 -19.14 9.80
C ASP A 358 3.19 -18.74 10.21
N GLN A 359 2.84 -17.45 10.12
CA GLN A 359 1.52 -16.94 10.49
C GLN A 359 0.46 -17.22 9.41
N ILE A 360 0.89 -17.43 8.16
CA ILE A 360 0.03 -17.80 7.05
C ILE A 360 -0.09 -19.32 6.96
N ALA A 361 -0.26 -19.96 8.12
CA ALA A 361 -0.25 -21.42 8.25
C ALA A 361 -1.62 -22.08 8.03
N ASP A 362 -2.55 -21.41 7.35
CA ASP A 362 -3.73 -22.11 6.87
C ASP A 362 -3.36 -23.08 5.73
N GLU A 363 -4.17 -24.08 5.50
CA GLU A 363 -3.92 -25.09 4.47
C GLU A 363 -3.81 -24.47 3.07
N ASN A 364 -4.60 -23.43 2.77
CA ASN A 364 -4.59 -22.75 1.48
C ASN A 364 -3.31 -21.95 1.28
N ALA A 365 -2.85 -21.24 2.28
CA ALA A 365 -1.60 -20.48 2.24
C ALA A 365 -0.39 -21.40 2.08
N THR A 366 -0.36 -22.52 2.79
CA THR A 366 0.68 -23.55 2.66
C THR A 366 0.71 -24.13 1.24
N ASN A 367 -0.46 -24.44 0.67
CA ASN A 367 -0.57 -24.95 -0.70
C ASN A 367 -0.18 -23.89 -1.74
N ALA A 368 -0.47 -22.63 -1.49
CA ALA A 368 -0.08 -21.49 -2.32
C ALA A 368 1.39 -21.10 -2.14
N GLN A 369 2.12 -21.76 -1.26
CA GLN A 369 3.53 -21.47 -0.95
C GLN A 369 3.72 -19.99 -0.59
N ALA A 370 2.79 -19.43 0.17
CA ALA A 370 2.84 -18.04 0.59
C ALA A 370 4.07 -17.77 1.47
N ASN A 371 4.85 -16.75 1.15
CA ASN A 371 6.07 -16.41 1.87
C ASN A 371 6.33 -14.89 1.87
N PRO A 372 5.60 -14.14 2.70
CA PRO A 372 5.71 -12.70 2.80
C PRO A 372 7.10 -12.21 3.21
N GLU A 373 7.79 -12.90 4.12
CA GLU A 373 9.14 -12.50 4.54
C GLU A 373 10.15 -12.54 3.39
N LYS A 374 10.11 -13.59 2.56
CA LYS A 374 10.97 -13.69 1.38
C LYS A 374 10.60 -12.65 0.32
N SER A 375 9.31 -12.43 0.11
CA SER A 375 8.82 -11.41 -0.82
C SER A 375 9.31 -10.02 -0.40
N MET A 376 9.19 -9.68 0.88
CA MET A 376 9.70 -8.43 1.45
C MET A 376 11.22 -8.30 1.26
N SER A 377 11.97 -9.34 1.59
CA SER A 377 13.44 -9.34 1.43
C SER A 377 13.86 -9.13 -0.03
N TYR A 378 13.11 -9.69 -0.98
CA TYR A 378 13.37 -9.49 -2.40
C TYR A 378 13.17 -8.03 -2.85
N VAL A 379 12.09 -7.38 -2.41
CA VAL A 379 11.85 -5.96 -2.70
C VAL A 379 12.93 -5.07 -2.08
N LYS A 380 13.35 -5.35 -0.84
CA LYS A 380 14.47 -4.66 -0.16
C LYS A 380 15.79 -4.78 -0.93
N GLN A 381 16.11 -5.98 -1.42
CA GLN A 381 17.31 -6.20 -2.23
C GLN A 381 17.25 -5.44 -3.55
N ALA A 382 16.08 -5.39 -4.21
CA ALA A 382 15.90 -4.60 -5.43
C ALA A 382 16.10 -3.10 -5.16
N ALA A 383 15.57 -2.58 -4.04
CA ALA A 383 15.80 -1.21 -3.59
C ALA A 383 17.29 -0.92 -3.41
N SER A 384 18.02 -1.82 -2.74
CA SER A 384 19.48 -1.72 -2.57
C SER A 384 20.22 -1.72 -3.91
N ARG A 385 19.93 -2.69 -4.79
CA ARG A 385 20.56 -2.79 -6.13
C ARG A 385 20.36 -1.53 -6.98
N LYS A 386 19.22 -0.86 -6.83
CA LYS A 386 18.87 0.35 -7.61
C LYS A 386 19.12 1.65 -6.86
N ASN A 387 19.67 1.58 -5.65
CA ASN A 387 19.90 2.75 -4.79
C ASN A 387 18.64 3.60 -4.57
N VAL A 388 17.53 2.92 -4.26
CA VAL A 388 16.24 3.52 -3.91
C VAL A 388 16.05 3.39 -2.40
N GLU A 389 15.76 4.50 -1.73
CA GLU A 389 15.35 4.47 -0.31
C GLU A 389 13.96 3.84 -0.21
N TYR A 390 13.67 3.13 0.90
CA TYR A 390 12.36 2.54 1.09
C TYR A 390 11.78 2.83 2.47
N THR A 391 10.47 2.88 2.52
CA THR A 391 9.64 2.93 3.72
C THR A 391 9.03 1.54 3.93
N LEU A 392 9.17 1.02 5.15
CA LEU A 392 8.49 -0.19 5.58
C LEU A 392 7.15 0.19 6.19
N GLU A 393 6.07 -0.48 5.78
CA GLU A 393 4.74 -0.28 6.33
C GLU A 393 4.17 -1.60 6.86
N THR A 394 3.29 -1.50 7.86
CA THR A 394 2.39 -2.62 8.18
C THR A 394 1.14 -2.51 7.31
N GLU A 395 0.49 -3.64 7.07
CA GLU A 395 -0.91 -3.66 6.63
C GLU A 395 -1.82 -3.13 7.75
N ALA A 396 -2.82 -3.89 8.15
CA ALA A 396 -3.53 -3.61 9.39
C ALA A 396 -2.83 -4.38 10.52
N LEU A 397 -2.23 -3.70 11.50
CA LEU A 397 -1.62 -4.37 12.63
C LEU A 397 -2.72 -4.85 13.60
N ASP A 398 -3.36 -5.97 13.27
CA ASP A 398 -4.37 -6.62 14.10
C ASP A 398 -3.70 -7.42 15.23
N ASP A 399 -2.48 -7.88 14.99
CA ASP A 399 -1.67 -8.63 15.95
C ASP A 399 -0.51 -7.78 16.49
N PHE A 400 -0.70 -7.21 17.67
CA PHE A 400 0.35 -6.52 18.43
C PHE A 400 1.30 -7.48 19.14
N SER A 401 1.58 -8.65 18.58
CA SER A 401 2.48 -9.63 19.15
C SER A 401 3.93 -9.16 19.18
N ASP A 402 4.70 -9.73 20.07
CA ASP A 402 6.14 -9.49 20.13
C ASP A 402 6.83 -9.96 18.82
N GLU A 403 6.26 -10.97 18.15
CA GLU A 403 6.79 -11.52 16.90
C GLU A 403 6.60 -10.56 15.74
N SER A 404 5.41 -9.96 15.60
CA SER A 404 5.13 -8.93 14.57
C SER A 404 6.09 -7.73 14.72
N PHE A 405 6.28 -7.23 15.93
CA PHE A 405 7.24 -6.15 16.18
C PHE A 405 8.71 -6.57 15.97
N ARG A 406 9.08 -7.83 16.23
CA ARG A 406 10.43 -8.35 15.94
C ARG A 406 10.68 -8.36 14.43
N ARG A 407 9.72 -8.81 13.62
CA ARG A 407 9.83 -8.78 12.16
C ARG A 407 9.97 -7.36 11.64
N LEU A 408 9.11 -6.46 12.09
CA LEU A 408 9.21 -5.03 11.74
C LEU A 408 10.59 -4.45 12.08
N TYR A 409 11.14 -4.79 13.24
CA TYR A 409 12.49 -4.36 13.61
C TYR A 409 13.54 -4.96 12.68
N ALA A 410 13.50 -6.27 12.45
CA ALA A 410 14.45 -6.96 11.59
C ALA A 410 14.43 -6.41 10.16
N HIS A 411 13.23 -6.27 9.57
CA HIS A 411 13.08 -5.69 8.24
C HIS A 411 13.49 -4.21 8.19
N GLY A 412 13.12 -3.43 9.20
CA GLY A 412 13.47 -2.01 9.28
C GLY A 412 14.96 -1.75 9.44
N MET A 413 15.65 -2.59 10.21
CA MET A 413 17.10 -2.47 10.47
C MET A 413 17.97 -3.27 9.49
N GLY A 414 17.40 -3.99 8.55
CA GLY A 414 18.14 -4.79 7.58
C GLY A 414 18.84 -6.03 8.19
N VAL A 415 18.37 -6.49 9.35
CA VAL A 415 18.93 -7.65 10.09
C VAL A 415 17.94 -8.82 10.11
N ASP A 416 17.20 -9.04 9.03
CA ASP A 416 16.27 -10.15 8.98
C ASP A 416 17.01 -11.49 8.80
N ALA A 417 16.42 -12.56 9.37
CA ALA A 417 17.00 -13.89 9.38
C ALA A 417 17.22 -14.48 7.97
N VAL A 418 16.47 -14.01 6.98
CA VAL A 418 16.63 -14.42 5.58
C VAL A 418 17.93 -13.87 4.99
N CYS A 419 18.36 -12.69 5.40
CA CYS A 419 19.65 -12.13 5.03
C CYS A 419 20.82 -12.77 5.81
N GLU A 420 20.58 -13.28 7.03
CA GLU A 420 21.61 -13.89 7.86
C GLU A 420 21.85 -15.38 7.58
N ALA A 421 20.80 -16.15 7.32
CA ALA A 421 20.87 -17.62 7.39
C ALA A 421 21.22 -18.31 6.08
N ASN A 422 20.74 -17.85 4.94
CA ASN A 422 21.03 -18.41 3.62
C ASN A 422 20.61 -17.42 2.55
N CYS A 423 21.56 -16.91 1.87
CA CYS A 423 21.31 -16.11 0.69
C CYS A 423 20.86 -16.92 -0.54
N GLU A 424 20.31 -18.09 -0.33
CA GLU A 424 19.50 -18.78 -1.31
C GLU A 424 18.11 -18.15 -1.36
N SER A 425 18.06 -16.90 -1.82
CA SER A 425 16.80 -16.33 -2.24
C SER A 425 16.27 -17.17 -3.40
N ILE A 426 14.95 -17.36 -3.44
CA ILE A 426 14.28 -17.93 -4.63
C ILE A 426 14.57 -17.11 -5.91
N PHE A 427 15.22 -15.96 -5.79
CA PHE A 427 15.46 -14.98 -6.84
C PHE A 427 16.94 -14.62 -7.06
N ALA A 428 17.84 -14.93 -6.14
CA ALA A 428 19.26 -14.62 -6.26
C ALA A 428 20.12 -15.80 -5.84
N GLU A 429 21.14 -16.12 -6.64
CA GLU A 429 22.05 -17.22 -6.36
C GLU A 429 23.06 -16.88 -5.23
N ASP A 430 23.29 -15.60 -4.93
CA ASP A 430 24.23 -15.15 -3.88
C ASP A 430 23.78 -13.84 -3.21
N CYS A 431 23.24 -13.90 -2.01
CA CYS A 431 23.06 -12.74 -1.13
C CYS A 431 24.20 -12.68 -0.13
N THR A 432 24.93 -11.60 -0.06
CA THR A 432 25.97 -11.39 0.96
C THR A 432 25.43 -10.48 2.05
N LEU A 433 25.88 -10.67 3.29
CA LEU A 433 25.52 -9.94 4.53
C LEU A 433 25.72 -8.40 4.47
N GLY A 434 25.72 -7.80 3.31
CA GLY A 434 25.84 -6.37 3.08
C GLY A 434 24.80 -5.80 2.15
N ASP A 435 23.94 -6.64 1.58
CA ASP A 435 23.03 -6.24 0.49
C ASP A 435 21.63 -5.84 0.94
N CYS A 436 21.32 -5.91 2.25
CA CYS A 436 20.03 -5.50 2.78
C CYS A 436 20.02 -4.03 3.19
N SER A 437 19.17 -3.24 2.56
CA SER A 437 18.97 -1.85 2.89
C SER A 437 18.28 -1.69 4.26
N ILE A 438 18.67 -0.66 5.01
CA ILE A 438 17.93 -0.20 6.20
C ILE A 438 16.74 0.64 5.71
N ALA A 439 15.56 0.42 6.28
CA ALA A 439 14.40 1.25 5.99
C ALA A 439 14.67 2.70 6.41
N LYS A 440 14.37 3.63 5.52
CA LYS A 440 14.47 5.07 5.83
C LYS A 440 13.44 5.46 6.90
N ARG A 441 12.29 4.82 6.86
CA ARG A 441 11.16 5.05 7.74
C ARG A 441 10.37 3.76 7.94
N THR A 442 9.80 3.59 9.11
CA THR A 442 8.82 2.54 9.39
C THR A 442 7.50 3.17 9.78
N VAL A 443 6.43 2.81 9.10
CA VAL A 443 5.06 3.25 9.37
C VAL A 443 4.29 2.09 9.97
N VAL A 444 3.85 2.25 11.21
CA VAL A 444 3.03 1.27 11.90
C VAL A 444 1.56 1.68 11.73
N GLY A 445 0.83 0.92 10.94
CA GLY A 445 -0.61 1.05 10.82
C GLY A 445 -1.26 0.55 12.10
N ALA A 446 -1.88 1.46 12.85
CA ALA A 446 -2.58 1.12 14.06
C ALA A 446 -4.06 1.42 13.89
N ILE A 447 -4.87 0.43 14.15
CA ILE A 447 -6.32 0.51 14.08
C ILE A 447 -6.88 0.74 15.48
N GLY A 448 -7.55 1.89 15.67
CA GLY A 448 -8.41 2.12 16.81
C GLY A 448 -7.71 2.33 18.16
N VAL A 449 -8.45 1.99 19.21
CA VAL A 449 -8.04 2.20 20.61
C VAL A 449 -7.15 1.09 21.15
N GLU A 450 -7.07 -0.03 20.47
CA GLU A 450 -6.33 -1.25 20.83
C GLU A 450 -4.84 -0.95 21.00
N MET A 451 -4.30 -0.04 20.18
CA MET A 451 -2.91 0.42 20.30
C MET A 451 -2.61 1.03 21.68
N PHE A 452 -3.59 1.66 22.32
CA PHE A 452 -3.42 2.30 23.64
C PHE A 452 -3.70 1.36 24.81
N GLU A 453 -4.03 0.10 24.57
CA GLU A 453 -4.04 -0.92 25.60
C GLU A 453 -2.65 -1.09 26.19
N LYS A 454 -2.60 -1.35 27.50
CA LYS A 454 -1.37 -1.31 28.28
C LYS A 454 -0.21 -2.12 27.67
N GLU A 455 -0.49 -3.36 27.26
CA GLU A 455 0.56 -4.24 26.74
C GLU A 455 0.97 -3.86 25.31
N ASN A 456 0.01 -3.54 24.44
CA ASN A 456 0.26 -3.07 23.06
C ASN A 456 1.06 -1.75 23.06
N TRP A 457 0.65 -0.81 23.92
CA TRP A 457 1.37 0.44 24.11
C TRP A 457 2.81 0.24 24.59
N LYS A 458 3.02 -0.69 25.53
CA LYS A 458 4.35 -1.03 26.03
C LYS A 458 5.23 -1.58 24.88
N ARG A 459 4.71 -2.49 24.06
CA ARG A 459 5.41 -3.04 22.89
C ARG A 459 5.77 -1.98 21.87
N LEU A 460 4.81 -1.10 21.54
CA LEU A 460 5.07 0.02 20.62
C LEU A 460 6.20 0.93 21.15
N CYS A 461 6.17 1.28 22.43
CA CYS A 461 7.23 2.09 23.04
C CYS A 461 8.60 1.39 23.02
N MET A 462 8.65 0.07 23.27
CA MET A 462 9.88 -0.71 23.19
C MET A 462 10.40 -0.79 21.76
N PHE A 463 9.52 -1.03 20.81
CA PHE A 463 9.86 -1.02 19.38
C PHE A 463 10.46 0.32 18.95
N GLN A 464 9.81 1.43 19.29
CA GLN A 464 10.30 2.77 19.00
C GLN A 464 11.70 3.01 19.58
N GLN A 465 11.94 2.62 20.85
CA GLN A 465 13.24 2.75 21.48
C GLN A 465 14.31 1.93 20.76
N SER A 466 13.99 0.71 20.34
CA SER A 466 14.89 -0.15 19.59
C SER A 466 15.24 0.46 18.22
N MET A 467 14.25 0.95 17.49
CA MET A 467 14.46 1.63 16.20
C MET A 467 15.30 2.92 16.34
N ALA A 468 15.23 3.59 17.49
CA ALA A 468 16.05 4.76 17.81
C ALA A 468 17.50 4.40 18.24
N GLY A 469 17.84 3.11 18.32
CA GLY A 469 19.20 2.64 18.67
C GLY A 469 19.53 2.71 20.16
N PHE A 470 18.55 2.81 21.05
CA PHE A 470 18.79 2.87 22.49
C PHE A 470 19.00 1.49 23.14
N SER A 471 18.49 0.43 22.55
CA SER A 471 18.79 -0.97 22.91
C SER A 471 18.34 -1.89 21.78
N ALA A 472 19.02 -3.01 21.60
CA ALA A 472 18.49 -4.08 20.77
C ALA A 472 17.22 -4.65 21.40
N TRP A 473 16.23 -5.00 20.59
CA TRP A 473 15.01 -5.69 21.02
C TRP A 473 15.39 -7.13 21.43
N ASP A 474 15.73 -7.32 22.69
CA ASP A 474 16.12 -8.62 23.23
C ASP A 474 14.98 -9.19 24.08
N LEU A 475 14.06 -9.88 23.41
CA LEU A 475 12.91 -10.53 24.06
C LEU A 475 13.34 -11.67 24.99
N SER A 476 14.52 -12.28 24.77
CA SER A 476 15.01 -13.41 25.57
C SER A 476 15.33 -13.04 27.02
N LYS A 477 15.61 -11.76 27.28
CA LYS A 477 15.85 -11.26 28.63
C LYS A 477 14.60 -10.97 29.42
N ARG A 478 13.49 -10.69 28.73
CA ARG A 478 12.24 -10.27 29.36
C ARG A 478 11.52 -11.42 30.06
N ASP A 479 11.48 -12.59 29.42
CA ASP A 479 10.87 -13.80 30.01
C ASP A 479 11.61 -14.23 31.29
N GLN A 480 12.93 -14.01 31.33
CA GLN A 480 13.74 -14.29 32.51
C GLN A 480 13.55 -13.27 33.66
N GLU A 481 13.26 -12.00 33.34
CA GLU A 481 12.98 -10.98 34.36
C GLU A 481 11.56 -11.10 34.94
N GLU A 482 10.57 -11.47 34.12
CA GLU A 482 9.19 -11.70 34.58
C GLU A 482 9.08 -13.01 35.40
N GLU A 483 9.76 -14.10 35.01
CA GLU A 483 9.88 -15.32 35.83
C GLU A 483 10.66 -15.06 37.13
N GLY A 484 11.70 -14.23 37.07
CA GLY A 484 12.48 -13.83 38.25
C GLY A 484 11.72 -12.93 39.23
N ALA A 485 10.82 -12.06 38.71
CA ALA A 485 9.97 -11.19 39.52
C ALA A 485 8.81 -11.96 40.17
N GLY A 486 8.19 -12.88 39.42
CA GLY A 486 7.12 -13.76 39.93
C GLY A 486 7.60 -14.67 41.04
N ASN A 487 8.82 -15.21 40.95
CA ASN A 487 9.42 -16.02 42.01
C ASN A 487 9.78 -15.20 43.26
N LYS A 488 10.22 -13.95 43.15
CA LYS A 488 10.49 -13.08 44.29
C LYS A 488 9.23 -12.70 45.06
N GLU A 489 8.13 -12.38 44.36
CA GLU A 489 6.85 -12.12 45.07
C GLU A 489 6.26 -13.37 45.71
N SER A 490 6.46 -14.57 45.17
CA SER A 490 6.04 -15.81 45.79
C SER A 490 6.87 -16.15 47.01
N GLU A 491 8.19 -15.91 47.01
CA GLU A 491 9.06 -16.13 48.21
C GLU A 491 8.81 -15.12 49.33
N GLU A 492 8.58 -13.82 49.01
CA GLU A 492 8.22 -12.83 50.02
C GLU A 492 6.85 -13.11 50.68
N ASN A 493 5.87 -13.61 49.92
CA ASN A 493 4.57 -13.98 50.44
C ASN A 493 4.62 -15.25 51.30
N VAL A 494 5.47 -16.23 50.98
CA VAL A 494 5.69 -17.42 51.81
C VAL A 494 6.36 -17.06 53.13
N VAL A 495 7.36 -16.18 53.13
CA VAL A 495 8.03 -15.70 54.37
C VAL A 495 7.08 -14.89 55.26
N ARG A 496 6.14 -14.12 54.70
CA ARG A 496 5.10 -13.39 55.48
C ARG A 496 4.06 -14.31 56.10
N VAL A 497 3.70 -15.42 55.48
CA VAL A 497 2.73 -16.37 56.02
C VAL A 497 3.35 -17.17 57.17
N GLU A 498 4.61 -17.58 57.08
CA GLU A 498 5.30 -18.29 58.18
C GLU A 498 5.56 -17.39 59.40
N SER A 499 5.87 -16.10 59.25
CA SER A 499 6.05 -15.16 60.33
C SER A 499 4.74 -14.83 61.09
N ASN A 500 3.59 -14.93 60.46
CA ASN A 500 2.29 -14.72 61.11
C ASN A 500 1.74 -15.96 61.82
N GLN A 501 2.18 -17.17 61.48
CA GLN A 501 1.82 -18.40 62.23
C GLN A 501 2.59 -18.60 63.52
N GLN A 502 3.76 -17.98 63.68
CA GLN A 502 4.53 -18.01 64.92
C GLN A 502 4.11 -16.95 65.95
N ALA A 503 3.35 -15.92 65.51
CA ALA A 503 2.86 -14.85 66.39
C ALA A 503 1.52 -15.16 67.09
N THR A 504 0.83 -16.23 66.76
CA THR A 504 -0.48 -16.61 67.33
C THR A 504 -0.41 -17.81 68.29
N SER A 505 0.80 -18.30 68.66
CA SER A 505 1.01 -19.40 69.61
C SER A 505 1.90 -19.03 70.82
N ARG A 506 1.68 -17.80 71.35
CA ARG A 506 2.18 -17.43 72.68
C ARG A 506 1.12 -16.75 73.50
#